data_d3dd258a08fa3c5e8f5f49c90b00baef
#
_entry.id   d3dd258a08fa3c5e8f5f49c90b00baef
#
_cell.length_a   1.000
_cell.length_b   1.000
_cell.length_c   1.000
_cell.angle_alpha   90.00
_cell.angle_beta   90.00
_cell.angle_gamma   90.00
#
_symmetry.space_group_name_H-M   'P 1'
#
loop_
_entity.id
_entity.type
_entity.pdbx_description
1 polymer ?
#
loop_
_entity_poly.entity_id
_entity_poly.type
_entity_poly.pdbx_seq_one_letter_code
_entity_poly.pdbx_strand_id
1 'polypeptide(L)'
;AKTVTVSNGSLQFQVGAEVGQTASVAVNGTNASTLGKTTTAVLNTGANSLADINVTTSQGAADALHLIDAAIQEVSTMRSSLGAAQTNVFESAINSLGVAVENISASESAIRDTDMASEISNFTKYQVLSQSTVSMLAQANQTPQTLLKLLQ
;
A
#
# COMPACT_ATOMS: atom_id res chain seq x y z
N ALA A 1 6.94 8.31 10.42
CA ALA A 1 7.35 9.28 9.40
C ALA A 1 7.94 8.51 8.23
N LYS A 2 7.31 8.57 7.05
CA LYS A 2 7.87 8.00 5.81
C LYS A 2 8.92 8.94 5.29
N THR A 3 10.17 8.52 5.31
CA THR A 3 11.29 9.29 4.74
C THR A 3 11.40 8.92 3.26
N VAL A 4 11.13 9.88 2.39
CA VAL A 4 11.42 9.73 0.96
C VAL A 4 12.84 10.24 0.75
N THR A 5 13.77 9.33 0.49
CA THR A 5 15.16 9.70 0.20
C THR A 5 15.30 9.89 -1.31
N VAL A 6 15.50 11.11 -1.74
CA VAL A 6 15.81 11.42 -3.15
C VAL A 6 17.32 11.31 -3.32
N SER A 7 17.78 10.22 -3.91
CA SER A 7 19.19 10.02 -4.27
C SER A 7 19.30 10.01 -5.78
N ASN A 8 20.12 10.90 -6.33
CA ASN A 8 20.43 10.97 -7.76
C ASN A 8 19.23 11.11 -8.71
N GLY A 9 18.22 11.92 -8.37
CA GLY A 9 17.07 12.13 -9.26
C GLY A 9 16.08 10.94 -9.35
N SER A 10 16.26 9.89 -8.57
CA SER A 10 15.31 8.79 -8.47
C SER A 10 14.53 8.85 -7.16
N LEU A 11 13.21 8.77 -7.26
CA LEU A 11 12.31 8.61 -6.13
C LEU A 11 12.18 7.12 -5.83
N GLN A 12 12.39 6.74 -4.58
CA GLN A 12 12.16 5.36 -4.13
C GLN A 12 10.86 5.28 -3.35
N PHE A 13 9.99 4.38 -3.76
CA PHE A 13 8.71 4.11 -3.14
C PHE A 13 8.71 2.71 -2.55
N GLN A 14 8.31 2.57 -1.29
CA GLN A 14 8.06 1.26 -0.70
C GLN A 14 6.77 0.70 -1.29
N VAL A 15 6.85 -0.42 -2.00
CA VAL A 15 5.72 -1.06 -2.71
C VAL A 15 5.33 -2.41 -2.11
N GLY A 16 6.03 -2.87 -1.09
CA GLY A 16 5.76 -4.14 -0.42
C GLY A 16 5.84 -4.05 1.09
N ALA A 17 5.48 -5.15 1.77
CA ALA A 17 5.42 -5.24 3.22
C ALA A 17 6.79 -5.35 3.88
N GLU A 18 7.80 -5.86 3.16
CA GLU A 18 9.13 -6.09 3.71
C GLU A 18 10.10 -4.96 3.37
N VAL A 19 11.11 -4.83 4.21
CA VAL A 19 12.21 -3.86 4.03
C VAL A 19 12.96 -4.21 2.74
N GLY A 20 13.13 -3.21 1.86
CA GLY A 20 13.82 -3.38 0.58
C GLY A 20 12.92 -3.65 -0.62
N GLN A 21 11.64 -3.89 -0.43
CA GLN A 21 10.67 -3.97 -1.54
C GLN A 21 10.32 -2.57 -2.04
N THR A 22 11.27 -1.95 -2.71
CA THR A 22 11.16 -0.58 -3.22
C THR A 22 11.10 -0.55 -4.73
N ALA A 23 10.26 0.33 -5.28
CA ALA A 23 10.28 0.72 -6.68
C ALA A 23 11.00 2.05 -6.82
N SER A 24 11.92 2.15 -7.76
CA SER A 24 12.61 3.39 -8.08
C SER A 24 12.06 3.99 -9.37
N VAL A 25 11.69 5.26 -9.31
CA VAL A 25 11.24 6.02 -10.47
C VAL A 25 12.21 7.18 -10.67
N ALA A 26 12.87 7.21 -11.82
CA ALA A 26 13.76 8.30 -12.17
C ALA A 26 12.93 9.50 -12.61
N VAL A 27 13.13 10.63 -11.92
CA VAL A 27 12.53 11.91 -12.30
C VAL A 27 13.67 12.91 -12.50
N ASN A 28 13.93 13.23 -13.75
CA ASN A 28 14.92 14.26 -14.07
C ASN A 28 14.37 15.63 -13.70
N GLY A 29 15.28 16.56 -13.39
CA GLY A 29 14.89 17.93 -13.08
C GLY A 29 14.24 18.60 -14.30
N THR A 30 13.11 19.27 -14.09
CA THR A 30 12.37 20.02 -15.12
C THR A 30 12.65 21.52 -15.08
N ASN A 31 13.82 21.90 -14.56
CA ASN A 31 14.24 23.30 -14.54
C ASN A 31 14.70 23.75 -15.92
N ALA A 32 14.55 25.04 -16.24
CA ALA A 32 15.00 25.59 -17.49
C ALA A 32 16.52 25.36 -17.75
N SER A 33 17.33 25.24 -16.69
CA SER A 33 18.76 24.97 -16.80
C SER A 33 19.09 23.49 -17.07
N THR A 34 18.13 22.58 -16.95
CA THR A 34 18.31 21.14 -17.20
C THR A 34 17.62 20.66 -18.47
N LEU A 35 16.53 21.32 -18.86
CA LEU A 35 15.80 21.00 -20.07
C LEU A 35 16.51 21.50 -21.33
N GLY A 36 16.41 20.73 -22.40
CA GLY A 36 17.00 21.04 -23.70
C GLY A 36 18.46 20.66 -23.85
N LYS A 37 19.11 20.10 -22.80
CA LYS A 37 20.53 19.71 -22.87
C LYS A 37 20.82 18.54 -23.81
N THR A 38 19.82 17.74 -24.11
CA THR A 38 19.95 16.56 -24.96
C THR A 38 19.80 16.86 -26.46
N THR A 39 19.70 18.14 -26.81
CA THR A 39 19.61 18.49 -28.23
C THR A 39 20.87 18.06 -28.98
N THR A 40 20.67 17.35 -30.09
CA THR A 40 21.73 16.97 -31.03
C THR A 40 21.92 18.02 -32.10
N ALA A 41 21.13 19.09 -32.10
CA ALA A 41 21.24 20.16 -33.04
C ALA A 41 22.52 21.00 -32.79
N VAL A 42 23.18 21.40 -33.87
CA VAL A 42 24.32 22.31 -33.78
C VAL A 42 23.76 23.69 -33.52
N LEU A 43 23.93 24.17 -32.29
CA LEU A 43 23.50 25.49 -31.90
C LEU A 43 24.60 26.51 -32.21
N ASN A 44 24.22 27.57 -32.90
CA ASN A 44 25.17 28.62 -33.35
C ASN A 44 25.52 29.61 -32.24
N THR A 45 24.68 29.70 -31.21
CA THR A 45 24.85 30.67 -30.12
C THR A 45 25.55 30.08 -28.90
N GLY A 46 25.84 28.74 -28.90
CA GLY A 46 26.45 28.05 -27.77
C GLY A 46 25.49 27.88 -26.56
N ALA A 47 24.20 28.11 -26.73
CA ALA A 47 23.18 27.84 -25.71
C ALA A 47 23.11 26.34 -25.47
N ASN A 48 23.09 25.92 -24.20
CA ASN A 48 23.09 24.51 -23.81
C ASN A 48 21.82 24.10 -23.07
N SER A 49 20.93 25.03 -22.78
CA SER A 49 19.72 24.79 -22.01
C SER A 49 18.65 25.82 -22.30
N LEU A 50 17.44 25.54 -21.88
CA LEU A 50 16.32 26.46 -22.01
C LEU A 50 16.53 27.77 -21.24
N ALA A 51 17.43 27.77 -20.25
CA ALA A 51 17.80 29.00 -19.51
C ALA A 51 18.66 29.95 -20.32
N ASP A 52 19.38 29.46 -21.35
CA ASP A 52 20.33 30.22 -22.14
C ASP A 52 19.72 30.77 -23.43
N ILE A 53 18.39 30.73 -23.58
CA ILE A 53 17.67 31.19 -24.78
C ILE A 53 17.84 32.69 -24.95
N ASN A 54 18.27 33.08 -26.16
CA ASN A 54 18.33 34.46 -26.60
C ASN A 54 17.62 34.61 -27.93
N VAL A 55 16.51 35.32 -27.95
CA VAL A 55 15.67 35.52 -29.14
C VAL A 55 15.88 36.91 -29.80
N THR A 56 16.91 37.63 -29.40
CA THR A 56 17.18 38.98 -29.96
C THR A 56 17.79 38.93 -31.36
N THR A 57 18.30 37.76 -31.77
CA THR A 57 18.88 37.54 -33.10
C THR A 57 18.14 36.45 -33.84
N SER A 58 18.14 36.46 -35.16
CA SER A 58 17.49 35.40 -35.97
C SER A 58 18.09 34.03 -35.70
N GLN A 59 19.39 33.94 -35.48
CA GLN A 59 20.07 32.71 -35.12
C GLN A 59 19.70 32.21 -33.72
N GLY A 60 19.66 33.13 -32.76
CA GLY A 60 19.24 32.79 -31.40
C GLY A 60 17.77 32.31 -31.33
N ALA A 61 16.91 32.88 -32.17
CA ALA A 61 15.53 32.42 -32.28
C ALA A 61 15.43 31.01 -32.90
N ALA A 62 16.27 30.67 -33.89
CA ALA A 62 16.32 29.32 -34.45
C ALA A 62 16.85 28.29 -33.44
N ASP A 63 17.91 28.63 -32.73
CA ASP A 63 18.46 27.79 -31.66
C ASP A 63 17.46 27.59 -30.52
N ALA A 64 16.70 28.65 -30.18
CA ALA A 64 15.62 28.56 -29.17
C ALA A 64 14.53 27.56 -29.57
N LEU A 65 14.14 27.51 -30.84
CA LEU A 65 13.18 26.52 -31.33
C LEU A 65 13.68 25.06 -31.13
N HIS A 66 14.95 24.82 -31.47
CA HIS A 66 15.55 23.50 -31.26
C HIS A 66 15.62 23.12 -29.79
N LEU A 67 15.94 24.05 -28.91
CA LEU A 67 15.95 23.79 -27.46
C LEU A 67 14.56 23.56 -26.90
N ILE A 68 13.55 24.27 -27.37
CA ILE A 68 12.16 24.08 -26.98
C ILE A 68 11.66 22.73 -27.46
N ASP A 69 11.92 22.35 -28.71
CA ASP A 69 11.52 21.03 -29.23
C ASP A 69 12.18 19.90 -28.44
N ALA A 70 13.46 20.01 -28.13
CA ALA A 70 14.16 19.05 -27.29
C ALA A 70 13.56 18.97 -25.89
N ALA A 71 13.24 20.10 -25.27
CA ALA A 71 12.60 20.14 -23.96
C ALA A 71 11.20 19.50 -23.96
N ILE A 72 10.41 19.71 -24.99
CA ILE A 72 9.10 19.08 -25.16
C ILE A 72 9.26 17.55 -25.28
N GLN A 73 10.25 17.07 -26.02
CA GLN A 73 10.54 15.64 -26.13
C GLN A 73 11.00 15.05 -24.81
N GLU A 74 11.88 15.74 -24.08
CA GLU A 74 12.33 15.30 -22.76
C GLU A 74 11.15 15.18 -21.77
N VAL A 75 10.29 16.19 -21.71
CA VAL A 75 9.09 16.18 -20.86
C VAL A 75 8.12 15.07 -21.29
N SER A 76 7.92 14.89 -22.59
CA SER A 76 7.07 13.81 -23.12
C SER A 76 7.58 12.43 -22.76
N THR A 77 8.90 12.22 -22.89
CA THR A 77 9.56 10.95 -22.51
C THR A 77 9.44 10.71 -21.00
N MET A 78 9.64 11.74 -20.20
CA MET A 78 9.49 11.67 -18.74
C MET A 78 8.05 11.30 -18.35
N ARG A 79 7.05 11.95 -18.94
CA ARG A 79 5.65 11.62 -18.72
C ARG A 79 5.31 10.18 -19.12
N SER A 80 5.86 9.71 -20.23
CA SER A 80 5.69 8.34 -20.70
C SER A 80 6.30 7.34 -19.71
N SER A 81 7.51 7.60 -19.22
CA SER A 81 8.17 6.73 -18.24
C SER A 81 7.45 6.72 -16.88
N LEU A 82 6.93 7.88 -16.44
CA LEU A 82 6.09 7.95 -15.24
C LEU A 82 4.78 7.18 -15.41
N GLY A 83 4.12 7.31 -16.56
CA GLY A 83 2.92 6.57 -16.88
C GLY A 83 3.16 5.05 -16.90
N ALA A 84 4.27 4.62 -17.50
CA ALA A 84 4.68 3.22 -17.49
C ALA A 84 4.96 2.71 -16.06
N ALA A 85 5.63 3.51 -15.23
CA ALA A 85 5.87 3.16 -13.83
C ALA A 85 4.56 3.08 -13.04
N GLN A 86 3.63 3.99 -13.28
CA GLN A 86 2.31 3.98 -12.67
C GLN A 86 1.55 2.68 -12.99
N THR A 87 1.47 2.33 -14.26
CA THR A 87 0.67 1.17 -14.70
C THR A 87 1.35 -0.16 -14.37
N ASN A 88 2.66 -0.28 -14.67
CA ASN A 88 3.33 -1.56 -14.56
C ASN A 88 3.85 -1.86 -13.15
N VAL A 89 4.19 -0.83 -12.37
CA VAL A 89 4.77 -1.02 -11.03
C VAL A 89 3.75 -0.79 -9.95
N PHE A 90 3.16 0.41 -9.90
CA PHE A 90 2.28 0.75 -8.78
C PHE A 90 0.93 0.05 -8.84
N GLU A 91 0.31 -0.03 -10.01
CA GLU A 91 -0.96 -0.73 -10.16
C GLU A 91 -0.81 -2.24 -9.91
N SER A 92 0.27 -2.84 -10.41
CA SER A 92 0.60 -4.24 -10.12
C SER A 92 0.86 -4.48 -8.63
N ALA A 93 1.58 -3.57 -7.97
CA ALA A 93 1.82 -3.64 -6.52
C ALA A 93 0.52 -3.49 -5.71
N ILE A 94 -0.35 -2.57 -6.09
CA ILE A 94 -1.66 -2.37 -5.45
C ILE A 94 -2.51 -3.64 -5.56
N ASN A 95 -2.57 -4.25 -6.74
CA ASN A 95 -3.32 -5.48 -6.95
C ASN A 95 -2.75 -6.64 -6.12
N SER A 96 -1.43 -6.79 -6.10
CA SER A 96 -0.76 -7.81 -5.28
C SER A 96 -0.98 -7.61 -3.78
N LEU A 97 -0.88 -6.37 -3.31
CA LEU A 97 -1.17 -6.03 -1.92
C LEU A 97 -2.64 -6.24 -1.56
N GLY A 98 -3.55 -5.96 -2.50
CA GLY A 98 -4.98 -6.23 -2.33
C GLY A 98 -5.25 -7.72 -2.06
N VAL A 99 -4.68 -8.60 -2.88
CA VAL A 99 -4.77 -10.05 -2.69
C VAL A 99 -4.12 -10.49 -1.37
N ALA A 100 -2.97 -9.90 -1.02
CA ALA A 100 -2.31 -10.21 0.25
C ALA A 100 -3.16 -9.80 1.46
N VAL A 101 -3.79 -8.64 1.43
CA VAL A 101 -4.71 -8.17 2.48
C VAL A 101 -5.91 -9.09 2.61
N GLU A 102 -6.50 -9.53 1.50
CA GLU A 102 -7.62 -10.48 1.51
C GLU A 102 -7.22 -11.82 2.15
N ASN A 103 -6.06 -12.37 1.76
CA ASN A 103 -5.55 -13.61 2.34
C ASN A 103 -5.23 -13.48 3.83
N ILE A 104 -4.65 -12.35 4.26
CA ILE A 104 -4.36 -12.08 5.67
C ILE A 104 -5.67 -11.94 6.46
N SER A 105 -6.66 -11.23 5.92
CA SER A 105 -7.97 -11.06 6.55
C SER A 105 -8.70 -12.40 6.68
N ALA A 106 -8.65 -13.25 5.65
CA ALA A 106 -9.20 -14.61 5.72
C ALA A 106 -8.48 -15.48 6.77
N SER A 107 -7.15 -15.34 6.87
CA SER A 107 -6.35 -16.04 7.87
C SER A 107 -6.64 -15.52 9.29
N GLU A 108 -6.80 -14.22 9.46
CA GLU A 108 -7.21 -13.61 10.73
C GLU A 108 -8.59 -14.11 11.14
N SER A 109 -9.55 -14.14 10.21
CA SER A 109 -10.88 -14.69 10.44
C SER A 109 -10.81 -16.15 10.86
N ALA A 110 -10.01 -16.97 10.20
CA ALA A 110 -9.83 -18.37 10.56
C ALA A 110 -9.23 -18.60 11.97
N ILE A 111 -8.44 -17.64 12.46
CA ILE A 111 -7.84 -17.69 13.80
C ILE A 111 -8.76 -17.08 14.86
N ARG A 112 -9.38 -15.94 14.54
CA ARG A 112 -10.18 -15.14 15.48
C ARG A 112 -11.64 -15.53 15.55
N ASP A 113 -12.21 -15.98 14.44
CA ASP A 113 -13.60 -16.35 14.42
C ASP A 113 -13.75 -17.65 15.19
N THR A 114 -14.28 -17.55 16.39
CA THR A 114 -14.66 -18.69 17.19
C THR A 114 -15.65 -19.52 16.40
N ASP A 115 -15.44 -20.82 16.32
CA ASP A 115 -16.43 -21.74 15.79
C ASP A 115 -17.70 -21.63 16.64
N MET A 116 -18.63 -20.81 16.16
CA MET A 116 -19.88 -20.52 16.87
C MET A 116 -20.68 -21.78 17.17
N ALA A 117 -20.58 -22.79 16.31
CA ALA A 117 -21.25 -24.05 16.54
C ALA A 117 -20.65 -24.81 17.75
N SER A 118 -19.31 -24.78 17.85
CA SER A 118 -18.59 -25.36 18.99
C SER A 118 -18.89 -24.59 20.28
N GLU A 119 -18.86 -23.24 20.22
CA GLU A 119 -19.11 -22.41 21.39
C GLU A 119 -20.56 -22.49 21.89
N ILE A 120 -21.55 -22.55 21.00
CA ILE A 120 -22.95 -22.77 21.36
C ILE A 120 -23.11 -24.16 21.99
N SER A 121 -22.42 -25.17 21.48
CA SER A 121 -22.43 -26.50 22.07
C SER A 121 -21.86 -26.50 23.48
N ASN A 122 -20.74 -25.83 23.71
CA ASN A 122 -20.13 -25.67 25.02
C ASN A 122 -21.04 -24.86 25.96
N PHE A 123 -21.61 -23.77 25.49
CA PHE A 123 -22.55 -22.97 26.27
C PHE A 123 -23.78 -23.78 26.70
N THR A 124 -24.38 -24.51 25.76
CA THR A 124 -25.54 -25.41 26.05
C THR A 124 -25.18 -26.47 27.04
N LYS A 125 -24.00 -27.10 26.89
CA LYS A 125 -23.48 -28.09 27.84
C LYS A 125 -23.35 -27.53 29.25
N TYR A 126 -22.76 -26.32 29.39
CA TYR A 126 -22.62 -25.68 30.70
C TYR A 126 -23.97 -25.28 31.29
N GLN A 127 -24.90 -24.82 30.47
CA GLN A 127 -26.27 -24.51 30.91
C GLN A 127 -27.02 -25.74 31.43
N VAL A 128 -26.93 -26.86 30.68
CA VAL A 128 -27.53 -28.15 31.13
C VAL A 128 -26.88 -28.66 32.41
N LEU A 129 -25.55 -28.59 32.51
CA LEU A 129 -24.81 -28.95 33.71
C LEU A 129 -25.23 -28.09 34.92
N SER A 130 -25.35 -26.78 34.74
CA SER A 130 -25.82 -25.88 35.80
C SER A 130 -27.22 -26.23 36.28
N GLN A 131 -28.14 -26.48 35.36
CA GLN A 131 -29.51 -26.82 35.69
C GLN A 131 -29.62 -28.20 36.38
N SER A 132 -28.82 -29.17 35.89
CA SER A 132 -28.71 -30.47 36.48
C SER A 132 -28.15 -30.42 37.91
N THR A 133 -27.11 -29.61 38.12
CA THR A 133 -26.51 -29.44 39.45
C THR A 133 -27.49 -28.82 40.46
N VAL A 134 -28.25 -27.82 40.02
CA VAL A 134 -29.29 -27.20 40.86
C VAL A 134 -30.38 -28.24 41.22
N SER A 135 -30.77 -29.05 40.23
CA SER A 135 -31.77 -30.13 40.48
C SER A 135 -31.25 -31.21 41.44
N MET A 136 -29.98 -31.61 41.30
CA MET A 136 -29.30 -32.55 42.18
C MET A 136 -29.16 -31.99 43.61
N LEU A 137 -28.83 -30.70 43.75
CA LEU A 137 -28.78 -30.02 45.03
C LEU A 137 -30.17 -29.99 45.72
N ALA A 138 -31.22 -29.70 44.96
CA ALA A 138 -32.58 -29.71 45.46
C ALA A 138 -32.97 -31.12 45.94
N GLN A 139 -32.62 -32.16 45.16
CA GLN A 139 -32.84 -33.56 45.53
C GLN A 139 -32.03 -33.96 46.76
N ALA A 140 -30.77 -33.57 46.84
CA ALA A 140 -29.90 -33.87 47.99
C ALA A 140 -30.42 -33.22 49.28
N ASN A 141 -31.01 -32.02 49.20
CA ASN A 141 -31.62 -31.35 50.35
C ASN A 141 -32.95 -31.99 50.79
N GLN A 142 -33.64 -32.75 49.94
CA GLN A 142 -34.85 -33.45 50.30
C GLN A 142 -34.58 -34.80 51.02
N THR A 143 -33.43 -35.43 50.76
CA THR A 143 -33.07 -36.71 51.35
C THR A 143 -33.01 -36.71 52.89
N PRO A 144 -32.42 -35.67 53.55
CA PRO A 144 -32.45 -35.59 55.00
C PRO A 144 -33.84 -35.39 55.58
N GLN A 145 -34.72 -34.69 54.84
CA GLN A 145 -36.10 -34.50 55.30
C GLN A 145 -36.96 -35.76 55.25
N THR A 146 -36.72 -36.59 54.26
CA THR A 146 -37.43 -37.92 54.22
C THR A 146 -36.92 -38.86 55.29
N LEU A 147 -35.60 -38.81 55.62
CA LEU A 147 -35.04 -39.59 56.76
C LEU A 147 -35.63 -39.16 58.12
N LEU A 148 -35.80 -37.87 58.32
CA LEU A 148 -36.43 -37.28 59.51
C LEU A 148 -37.89 -37.69 59.65
N LYS A 149 -38.63 -37.82 58.54
CA LYS A 149 -40.03 -38.35 58.52
C LYS A 149 -40.16 -39.82 58.81
N LEU A 150 -39.12 -40.62 58.57
CA LEU A 150 -39.10 -42.08 58.86
C LEU A 150 -38.70 -42.37 60.31
N LEU A 151 -38.11 -41.39 61.00
CA LEU A 151 -37.69 -41.55 62.42
C LEU A 151 -38.68 -40.97 63.43
N GLN A 152 -39.76 -40.36 62.94
CA GLN A 152 -40.90 -39.93 63.72
C GLN A 152 -42.07 -40.93 63.60
#